data_0b87798f145bd74edebf23e7c048d838
#
_entry.id   0b87798f145bd74edebf23e7c048d838
#
_cell.length_a   1.000
_cell.length_b   1.000
_cell.length_c   1.000
_cell.angle_alpha   90.00
_cell.angle_beta   90.00
_cell.angle_gamma   90.00
#
_symmetry.space_group_name_H-M   'P 1'
#
loop_
_entity.id
_entity.type
_entity.pdbx_description
1 polymer ?
#
loop_
_entity_poly.entity_id
_entity_poly.type
_entity_poly.pdbx_seq_one_letter_code
_entity_poly.pdbx_strand_id
1 'polypeptide(L)'
;MIRGLGCDVCAISRMRKIMENPRFLERWFTEYERDYIGARKNSAHTAAGLFAAKEAFAKALGTGFGALTPDKISVRHDAQGAPYYEINDAVAAAMEQRGASLAHLSISHDGDVALAVAILEGAE
;
A
#
# COMPACT_ATOMS: atom_id res chain seq x y z
N MET A 1 -8.81 -8.18 -18.02
CA MET A 1 -8.03 -9.39 -17.61
C MET A 1 -7.05 -9.01 -16.53
N ILE A 2 -6.78 -9.92 -15.62
CA ILE A 2 -5.84 -9.69 -14.54
C ILE A 2 -4.42 -9.59 -15.10
N ARG A 3 -3.72 -8.52 -14.74
CA ARG A 3 -2.36 -8.22 -15.19
C ARG A 3 -1.33 -8.40 -14.10
N GLY A 4 -1.75 -8.42 -12.84
CA GLY A 4 -0.84 -8.62 -11.73
C GLY A 4 -1.60 -8.91 -10.45
N LEU A 5 -0.96 -9.67 -9.58
CA LEU A 5 -1.50 -10.05 -8.27
C LEU A 5 -0.37 -9.97 -7.26
N GLY A 6 -0.61 -9.31 -6.16
CA GLY A 6 0.35 -9.22 -5.06
C GLY A 6 -0.34 -9.42 -3.73
N CYS A 7 0.37 -10.02 -2.81
CA CYS A 7 -0.11 -10.25 -1.45
C CYS A 7 1.07 -10.07 -0.50
N ASP A 8 0.83 -9.43 0.62
CA ASP A 8 1.87 -9.25 1.63
C ASP A 8 1.28 -9.26 3.02
N VAL A 9 2.09 -9.64 3.99
CA VAL A 9 1.74 -9.62 5.41
C VAL A 9 2.77 -8.80 6.18
N CYS A 10 2.31 -8.12 7.21
CA CYS A 10 3.18 -7.31 8.07
C CYS A 10 2.82 -7.55 9.52
N ALA A 11 3.82 -7.90 10.35
CA ALA A 11 3.61 -8.05 11.79
C ALA A 11 3.40 -6.67 12.41
N ILE A 12 2.28 -6.50 13.10
CA ILE A 12 1.91 -5.23 13.72
C ILE A 12 2.89 -4.84 14.82
N SER A 13 3.35 -5.82 15.61
CA SER A 13 4.35 -5.58 16.66
C SER A 13 5.67 -5.08 16.08
N ARG A 14 6.09 -5.61 14.93
CA ARG A 14 7.29 -5.13 14.25
C ARG A 14 7.10 -3.70 13.74
N MET A 15 5.94 -3.41 13.17
CA MET A 15 5.63 -2.06 12.70
C MET A 15 5.63 -1.06 13.86
N ARG A 16 5.06 -1.44 15.00
CA ARG A 16 5.01 -0.57 16.18
C ARG A 16 6.41 -0.13 16.60
N LYS A 17 7.37 -1.03 16.51
CA LYS A 17 8.76 -0.76 16.87
C LYS A 17 9.46 0.10 15.82
N ILE A 18 9.29 -0.25 14.54
CA ILE A 18 9.95 0.46 13.43
C ILE A 18 9.45 1.90 13.30
N MET A 19 8.16 2.13 13.52
CA MET A 19 7.58 3.47 13.36
C MET A 19 7.98 4.45 14.46
N GLU A 20 8.74 4.02 15.48
CA GLU A 20 9.39 4.90 16.42
C GLU A 20 10.45 5.77 15.72
N ASN A 21 10.96 5.33 14.58
CA ASN A 21 11.94 6.06 13.80
C ASN A 21 11.23 6.97 12.79
N PRO A 22 11.28 8.31 12.96
CA PRO A 22 10.60 9.24 12.04
C PRO A 22 11.06 9.12 10.59
N ARG A 23 12.32 8.75 10.35
CA ARG A 23 12.85 8.59 9.00
C ARG A 23 12.15 7.46 8.25
N PHE A 24 11.78 6.39 8.97
CA PHE A 24 11.03 5.28 8.38
C PHE A 24 9.69 5.77 7.85
N LEU A 25 8.96 6.52 8.67
CA LEU A 25 7.65 7.05 8.28
C LEU A 25 7.74 7.95 7.05
N GLU A 26 8.76 8.81 6.99
CA GLU A 26 8.95 9.72 5.85
C GLU A 26 9.32 8.97 4.56
N ARG A 27 10.10 7.91 4.66
CA ARG A 27 10.54 7.11 3.50
C ARG A 27 9.44 6.23 2.94
N TRP A 28 8.56 5.71 3.80
CA TRP A 28 7.60 4.68 3.43
C TRP A 28 6.21 5.22 3.17
N PHE A 29 5.86 6.36 3.77
CA PHE A 29 4.49 6.85 3.73
C PHE A 29 4.44 8.26 3.16
N THR A 30 3.36 8.53 2.39
CA THR A 30 3.06 9.86 1.89
C THR A 30 2.57 10.75 3.04
N GLU A 31 2.53 12.06 2.81
CA GLU A 31 2.03 13.00 3.80
C GLU A 31 0.59 12.64 4.22
N TYR A 32 -0.28 12.34 3.25
CA TYR A 32 -1.64 11.90 3.54
C TYR A 32 -1.64 10.69 4.47
N GLU A 33 -0.81 9.69 4.18
CA GLU A 33 -0.75 8.47 4.98
C GLU A 33 -0.21 8.72 6.38
N ARG A 34 0.79 9.58 6.52
CA ARG A 34 1.32 9.93 7.84
C ARG A 34 0.28 10.62 8.69
N ASP A 35 -0.50 11.53 8.10
CA ASP A 35 -1.60 12.21 8.80
C ASP A 35 -2.70 11.22 9.18
N TYR A 36 -3.04 10.32 8.27
CA TYR A 36 -4.04 9.28 8.51
C TYR A 36 -3.64 8.35 9.66
N ILE A 37 -2.39 7.89 9.66
CA ILE A 37 -1.83 7.04 10.72
C ILE A 37 -1.88 7.78 12.06
N GLY A 38 -1.45 9.04 12.08
CA GLY A 38 -1.39 9.84 13.30
C GLY A 38 -2.76 10.14 13.91
N ALA A 39 -3.81 10.17 13.10
CA ALA A 39 -5.17 10.43 13.55
C ALA A 39 -5.88 9.19 14.11
N ARG A 40 -5.29 8.00 13.95
CA ARG A 40 -5.92 6.74 14.36
C ARG A 40 -5.46 6.30 15.74
N LYS A 41 -6.38 5.70 16.51
CA LYS A 41 -6.06 5.16 17.84
C LYS A 41 -5.07 4.00 17.76
N ASN A 42 -5.28 3.11 16.79
CA ASN A 42 -4.43 1.94 16.57
C ASN A 42 -3.46 2.22 15.43
N SER A 43 -2.56 3.20 15.64
CA SER A 43 -1.65 3.67 14.60
C SER A 43 -0.77 2.56 14.01
N ALA A 44 -0.31 1.62 14.84
CA ALA A 44 0.52 0.51 14.36
C ALA A 44 -0.26 -0.45 13.46
N HIS A 45 -1.54 -0.72 13.79
CA HIS A 45 -2.42 -1.51 12.93
C HIS A 45 -2.59 -0.84 11.57
N THR A 46 -2.89 0.46 11.61
CA THR A 46 -3.08 1.25 10.39
C THR A 46 -1.81 1.27 9.55
N ALA A 47 -0.67 1.57 10.16
CA ALA A 47 0.60 1.62 9.44
C ALA A 47 0.99 0.26 8.84
N ALA A 48 0.76 -0.83 9.58
CA ALA A 48 1.05 -2.18 9.09
C ALA A 48 0.21 -2.53 7.86
N GLY A 49 -1.07 -2.15 7.86
CA GLY A 49 -1.96 -2.37 6.72
C GLY A 49 -1.52 -1.59 5.49
N LEU A 50 -1.17 -0.31 5.67
CA LEU A 50 -0.68 0.53 4.58
C LEU A 50 0.65 0.03 4.04
N PHE A 51 1.55 -0.39 4.92
CA PHE A 51 2.83 -0.96 4.53
C PHE A 51 2.62 -2.23 3.68
N ALA A 52 1.79 -3.14 4.15
CA ALA A 52 1.46 -4.37 3.41
C ALA A 52 0.83 -4.04 2.05
N ALA A 53 -0.01 -3.01 1.98
CA ALA A 53 -0.65 -2.60 0.73
C ALA A 53 0.38 -2.12 -0.30
N LYS A 54 1.40 -1.37 0.14
CA LYS A 54 2.46 -0.91 -0.76
C LYS A 54 3.32 -2.07 -1.27
N GLU A 55 3.68 -3.00 -0.38
CA GLU A 55 4.44 -4.20 -0.75
C GLU A 55 3.62 -5.08 -1.73
N ALA A 56 2.33 -5.23 -1.47
CA ALA A 56 1.45 -6.00 -2.34
C ALA A 56 1.37 -5.37 -3.74
N PHE A 57 1.31 -4.04 -3.82
CA PHE A 57 1.30 -3.33 -5.09
C PHE A 57 2.59 -3.57 -5.87
N ALA A 58 3.73 -3.46 -5.20
CA ALA A 58 5.03 -3.70 -5.82
C ALA A 58 5.14 -5.14 -6.36
N LYS A 59 4.64 -6.11 -5.61
CA LYS A 59 4.57 -7.51 -6.06
C LYS A 59 3.65 -7.67 -7.27
N ALA A 60 2.52 -6.99 -7.28
CA ALA A 60 1.58 -7.04 -8.41
C ALA A 60 2.20 -6.46 -9.68
N LEU A 61 3.04 -5.43 -9.55
CA LEU A 61 3.80 -4.89 -10.68
C LEU A 61 4.85 -5.88 -11.21
N GLY A 62 5.29 -6.81 -10.38
CA GLY A 62 6.29 -7.81 -10.75
C GLY A 62 7.73 -7.30 -10.70
N THR A 63 7.94 -6.02 -10.41
CA THR A 63 9.26 -5.39 -10.40
C THR A 63 9.76 -5.05 -9.00
N GLY A 64 8.88 -5.16 -8.00
CA GLY A 64 9.17 -4.63 -6.67
C GLY A 64 9.26 -3.11 -6.68
N PHE A 65 9.87 -2.56 -5.63
CA PHE A 65 10.12 -1.13 -5.55
C PHE A 65 11.38 -0.79 -6.36
N GLY A 66 11.21 -0.30 -7.55
CA GLY A 66 12.31 0.19 -8.36
C GLY A 66 12.27 1.71 -8.42
N ALA A 67 11.99 2.25 -9.62
CA ALA A 67 11.81 3.68 -9.80
C ALA A 67 10.59 4.21 -9.03
N LEU A 68 9.60 3.35 -8.79
CA LEU A 68 8.41 3.70 -7.99
C LEU A 68 8.69 3.36 -6.53
N THR A 69 9.20 4.33 -5.78
CA THR A 69 9.50 4.18 -4.35
C THR A 69 8.21 4.20 -3.52
N PRO A 70 8.21 3.61 -2.29
CA PRO A 70 7.00 3.52 -1.49
C PRO A 70 6.31 4.85 -1.20
N ASP A 71 7.06 5.93 -1.05
CA ASP A 71 6.52 7.27 -0.78
C ASP A 71 5.78 7.88 -1.97
N LYS A 72 5.83 7.25 -3.15
CA LYS A 72 5.09 7.66 -4.34
C LYS A 72 3.79 6.89 -4.53
N ILE A 73 3.57 5.86 -3.72
CA ILE A 73 2.36 5.04 -3.74
C ILE A 73 1.51 5.46 -2.54
N SER A 74 0.38 6.14 -2.79
CA SER A 74 -0.47 6.58 -1.69
C SER A 74 -1.72 5.72 -1.62
N VAL A 75 -1.98 5.17 -0.45
CA VAL A 75 -3.24 4.48 -0.15
C VAL A 75 -4.17 5.50 0.47
N ARG A 76 -5.32 5.68 -0.15
CA ARG A 76 -6.37 6.58 0.31
C ARG A 76 -7.58 5.78 0.77
N HIS A 77 -8.57 6.46 1.32
CA HIS A 77 -9.78 5.83 1.84
C HIS A 77 -11.00 6.58 1.34
N ASP A 78 -12.02 5.84 0.90
CA ASP A 78 -13.26 6.44 0.43
C ASP A 78 -14.16 6.85 1.61
N ALA A 79 -15.36 7.34 1.33
CA ALA A 79 -16.30 7.81 2.34
C ALA A 79 -16.73 6.72 3.32
N GLN A 80 -16.69 5.45 2.90
CA GLN A 80 -17.01 4.30 3.74
C GLN A 80 -15.78 3.73 4.46
N GLY A 81 -14.60 4.31 4.22
CA GLY A 81 -13.36 3.85 4.82
C GLY A 81 -12.64 2.75 4.05
N ALA A 82 -13.11 2.40 2.85
CA ALA A 82 -12.46 1.37 2.04
C ALA A 82 -11.17 1.91 1.43
N PRO A 83 -10.06 1.14 1.54
CA PRO A 83 -8.79 1.60 1.00
C PRO A 83 -8.73 1.45 -0.52
N TYR A 84 -8.01 2.36 -1.16
CA TYR A 84 -7.73 2.28 -2.59
C TYR A 84 -6.38 2.97 -2.88
N TYR A 85 -5.76 2.59 -4.00
CA TYR A 85 -4.53 3.26 -4.44
C TYR A 85 -4.86 4.52 -5.22
N GLU A 86 -4.22 5.63 -4.85
CA GLU A 86 -4.29 6.85 -5.65
C GLU A 86 -3.47 6.64 -6.93
N ILE A 87 -4.10 6.86 -8.08
CA ILE A 87 -3.43 6.68 -9.37
C ILE A 87 -2.87 8.03 -9.82
N ASN A 88 -1.68 8.35 -9.31
CA ASN A 88 -0.93 9.51 -9.77
C ASN A 88 -0.15 9.15 -11.05
N ASP A 89 0.55 10.12 -11.62
CA ASP A 89 1.24 9.92 -12.90
C ASP A 89 2.30 8.82 -12.82
N ALA A 90 3.06 8.76 -11.73
CA ALA A 90 4.11 7.75 -11.56
C ALA A 90 3.51 6.35 -11.44
N VAL A 91 2.43 6.21 -10.67
CA VAL A 91 1.71 4.94 -10.50
C VAL A 91 1.08 4.50 -11.81
N ALA A 92 0.43 5.43 -12.52
CA ALA A 92 -0.19 5.14 -13.81
C ALA A 92 0.84 4.64 -14.83
N ALA A 93 2.01 5.26 -14.88
CA ALA A 93 3.08 4.85 -15.80
C ALA A 93 3.59 3.45 -15.49
N ALA A 94 3.75 3.12 -14.20
CA ALA A 94 4.17 1.77 -13.79
C ALA A 94 3.13 0.73 -14.15
N MET A 95 1.85 1.04 -13.92
CA MET A 95 0.74 0.14 -14.27
C MET A 95 0.65 -0.10 -15.76
N GLU A 96 0.84 0.95 -16.56
CA GLU A 96 0.78 0.87 -18.02
C GLU A 96 1.81 -0.11 -18.57
N GLN A 97 3.01 -0.15 -17.98
CA GLN A 97 4.04 -1.11 -18.38
C GLN A 97 3.62 -2.57 -18.15
N ARG A 98 2.68 -2.80 -17.26
CA ARG A 98 2.08 -4.13 -17.02
C ARG A 98 0.80 -4.34 -17.83
N GLY A 99 0.39 -3.36 -18.62
CA GLY A 99 -0.88 -3.42 -19.34
C GLY A 99 -2.09 -3.24 -18.43
N ALA A 100 -1.91 -2.62 -17.28
CA ALA A 100 -2.97 -2.42 -16.30
C ALA A 100 -3.50 -0.99 -16.33
N SER A 101 -4.80 -0.85 -16.09
CA SER A 101 -5.47 0.45 -15.99
C SER A 101 -6.28 0.61 -14.71
N LEU A 102 -6.53 -0.49 -14.00
CA LEU A 102 -7.27 -0.50 -12.74
C LEU A 102 -6.45 -1.21 -11.68
N ALA A 103 -6.53 -0.73 -10.44
CA ALA A 103 -5.91 -1.37 -9.30
C ALA A 103 -6.95 -1.59 -8.21
N HIS A 104 -6.98 -2.78 -7.65
CA HIS A 104 -7.89 -3.17 -6.58
C HIS A 104 -7.08 -3.49 -5.33
N LEU A 105 -7.61 -3.16 -4.16
CA LEU A 105 -6.92 -3.35 -2.89
C LEU A 105 -7.88 -3.86 -1.84
N SER A 106 -7.43 -4.83 -1.06
CA SER A 106 -8.11 -5.26 0.15
C SER A 106 -7.09 -5.38 1.27
N ILE A 107 -7.45 -4.91 2.46
CA ILE A 107 -6.62 -4.99 3.65
C ILE A 107 -7.41 -5.66 4.75
N SER A 108 -6.78 -6.61 5.44
CA SER A 108 -7.38 -7.31 6.59
C SER A 108 -6.38 -7.38 7.73
N HIS A 109 -6.90 -7.47 8.95
CA HIS A 109 -6.09 -7.60 10.16
C HIS A 109 -6.62 -8.76 10.98
N ASP A 110 -5.72 -9.55 11.55
CA ASP A 110 -6.07 -10.60 12.48
C ASP A 110 -4.90 -10.85 13.43
N GLY A 111 -5.14 -10.80 14.73
CA GLY A 111 -4.09 -10.94 15.74
C GLY A 111 -3.01 -9.88 15.53
N ASP A 112 -1.77 -10.32 15.43
CA ASP A 112 -0.61 -9.44 15.24
C ASP A 112 -0.23 -9.26 13.77
N VAL A 113 -1.15 -9.51 12.84
CA VAL A 113 -0.85 -9.49 11.40
C VAL A 113 -1.81 -8.58 10.64
N ALA A 114 -1.23 -7.77 9.75
CA ALA A 114 -1.96 -7.08 8.69
C ALA A 114 -1.67 -7.79 7.37
N LEU A 115 -2.71 -7.97 6.55
CA LEU A 115 -2.61 -8.61 5.24
C LEU A 115 -3.14 -7.65 4.19
N ALA A 116 -2.49 -7.58 3.04
CA ALA A 116 -3.01 -6.83 1.90
C ALA A 116 -2.95 -7.67 0.63
N VAL A 117 -3.94 -7.48 -0.22
CA VAL A 117 -3.98 -8.08 -1.56
C VAL A 117 -4.20 -6.97 -2.57
N ALA A 118 -3.34 -6.93 -3.59
CA ALA A 118 -3.43 -6.00 -4.71
C ALA A 118 -3.67 -6.77 -6.00
N ILE A 119 -4.62 -6.31 -6.80
CA ILE A 119 -4.91 -6.88 -8.10
C ILE A 119 -4.85 -5.76 -9.13
N LEU A 120 -4.05 -5.96 -10.16
CA LEU A 120 -3.99 -5.06 -11.30
C LEU A 120 -4.76 -5.67 -12.46
N GLU A 121 -5.59 -4.84 -13.09
CA GLU A 121 -6.48 -5.28 -14.15
C GLU A 121 -6.33 -4.36 -15.36
N GLY A 122 -6.40 -4.95 -16.55
CA GLY A 122 -6.33 -4.22 -17.80
C GLY A 122 -7.21 -4.83 -18.87
N ALA A 123 -7.25 -4.18 -20.03
CA ALA A 123 -7.98 -4.67 -21.19
C ALA A 123 -7.35 -5.94 -21.73
N GLU A 124 -8.13 -6.72 -22.39
CA GLU A 124 -7.67 -7.95 -23.06
C GLU A 124 -6.79 -7.66 -24.27
#